data_7d160b4161550f329f5fcb3e1bfdf6c1
#
_entry.id   7d160b4161550f329f5fcb3e1bfdf6c1
#
_cell.length_a   1.000
_cell.length_b   1.000
_cell.length_c   1.000
_cell.angle_alpha   90.00
_cell.angle_beta   90.00
_cell.angle_gamma   90.00
#
_symmetry.space_group_name_H-M   'P 1'
#
loop_
_entity.id
_entity.type
_entity.pdbx_description
1 polymer ?
#
loop_
_entity_poly.entity_id
_entity_poly.type
_entity_poly.pdbx_seq_one_letter_code
_entity_poly.pdbx_strand_id
1 'polypeptide(L)'
;MIKNLIVADRQTGKTRHLITKCSQDEYSLIVCPTRMMCNYVFKEASNMGLEIPMPITFSDFVAGKFYPRNVNNFYFDELQMSLEVMANGIPIDTAIIGFNEDSNLYAVGNSVNRKETLYD
;
A
#
# COMPACT_ATOMS: atom_id res chain seq x y z
N MET A 1 -11.44 -8.99 -1.02
CA MET A 1 -10.08 -9.55 -1.06
C MET A 1 -9.11 -8.61 -1.75
N ILE A 2 -7.87 -8.63 -1.34
CA ILE A 2 -6.80 -7.88 -2.01
C ILE A 2 -6.57 -8.51 -3.37
N LYS A 3 -6.68 -7.72 -4.45
CA LYS A 3 -6.48 -8.22 -5.81
C LYS A 3 -5.01 -8.37 -6.16
N ASN A 4 -4.18 -7.44 -5.68
CA ASN A 4 -2.74 -7.46 -5.95
C ASN A 4 -1.99 -7.23 -4.65
N LEU A 5 -1.13 -8.16 -4.28
CA LEU A 5 -0.25 -8.01 -3.14
C LEU A 5 1.20 -7.97 -3.65
N ILE A 6 1.89 -6.89 -3.34
CA ILE A 6 3.28 -6.69 -3.73
C ILE A 6 4.13 -6.83 -2.47
N VAL A 7 5.00 -7.81 -2.47
CA VAL A 7 5.96 -8.04 -1.39
C VAL A 7 7.35 -7.71 -1.97
N ALA A 8 7.98 -6.69 -1.42
CA ALA A 8 9.21 -6.16 -2.00
C ALA A 8 10.13 -5.62 -0.93
N ASP A 9 11.43 -5.70 -1.19
CA ASP A 9 12.45 -5.12 -0.35
C ASP A 9 12.38 -3.58 -0.38
N ARG A 10 13.07 -2.95 0.55
CA ARG A 10 13.23 -1.50 0.54
C ARG A 10 13.93 -1.05 -0.74
N GLN A 11 13.62 0.16 -1.19
CA GLN A 11 14.24 0.82 -2.33
C GLN A 11 14.07 0.06 -3.66
N THR A 12 12.96 -0.67 -3.79
CA THR A 12 12.62 -1.39 -5.03
C THR A 12 11.60 -0.63 -5.89
N GLY A 13 11.29 0.63 -5.53
CA GLY A 13 10.37 1.44 -6.30
C GLY A 13 8.89 1.17 -6.02
N LYS A 14 8.55 0.57 -4.88
CA LYS A 14 7.16 0.25 -4.51
C LYS A 14 6.26 1.48 -4.53
N THR A 15 6.68 2.54 -3.85
CA THR A 15 5.90 3.77 -3.75
C THR A 15 5.71 4.41 -5.12
N ARG A 16 6.75 4.46 -5.94
CA ARG A 16 6.67 5.02 -7.30
C ARG A 16 5.74 4.20 -8.17
N HIS A 17 5.71 2.88 -7.99
CA HIS A 17 4.79 2.00 -8.69
C HIS A 17 3.34 2.32 -8.33
N LEU A 18 3.03 2.50 -7.04
CA LEU A 18 1.69 2.88 -6.59
C LEU A 18 1.28 4.26 -7.12
N ILE A 19 2.20 5.22 -7.10
CA ILE A 19 1.96 6.56 -7.65
C ILE A 19 1.58 6.46 -9.13
N THR A 20 2.33 5.69 -9.89
CA THR A 20 2.06 5.50 -11.32
C THR A 20 0.68 4.89 -11.55
N LYS A 21 0.34 3.85 -10.80
CA LYS A 21 -0.99 3.22 -10.89
C LYS A 21 -2.10 4.19 -10.53
N CYS A 22 -1.91 4.93 -9.44
CA CYS A 22 -2.91 5.89 -8.97
C CYS A 22 -3.12 7.02 -9.99
N SER A 23 -2.05 7.50 -10.62
CA SER A 23 -2.13 8.56 -11.63
C SER A 23 -2.90 8.14 -12.87
N GLN A 24 -2.96 6.84 -13.14
CA GLN A 24 -3.67 6.27 -14.28
C GLN A 24 -5.10 5.82 -13.93
N ASP A 25 -5.50 5.94 -12.69
CA ASP A 25 -6.80 5.49 -12.19
C ASP A 25 -7.53 6.66 -11.55
N GLU A 26 -8.50 7.20 -12.28
CA GLU A 26 -9.23 8.40 -11.90
C GLU A 26 -9.95 8.28 -10.55
N TYR A 27 -10.37 7.08 -10.17
CA TYR A 27 -11.16 6.84 -8.96
C TYR A 27 -10.38 6.05 -7.92
N SER A 28 -9.15 6.46 -7.66
CA SER A 28 -8.28 5.78 -6.71
C SER A 28 -7.71 6.72 -5.66
N LEU A 29 -7.34 6.16 -4.52
CA LEU A 29 -6.62 6.86 -3.45
C LEU A 29 -5.50 5.99 -2.93
N ILE A 30 -4.38 6.60 -2.62
CA ILE A 30 -3.29 5.95 -1.91
C ILE A 30 -3.52 6.13 -0.40
N VAL A 31 -3.32 5.05 0.34
CA VAL A 31 -3.44 5.03 1.81
C VAL A 31 -2.05 4.79 2.39
N CYS A 32 -1.63 5.66 3.29
CA CYS A 32 -0.33 5.60 3.94
C CYS A 32 -0.48 5.46 5.47
N PRO A 33 0.56 4.96 6.17
CA PRO A 33 0.49 4.79 7.61
C PRO A 33 0.32 6.10 8.39
N THR A 34 0.97 7.18 7.95
CA THR A 34 1.03 8.44 8.68
C THR A 34 0.84 9.63 7.75
N ARG A 35 0.48 10.77 8.33
CA ARG A 35 0.34 12.02 7.59
C ARG A 35 1.67 12.44 6.94
N MET A 36 2.77 12.23 7.63
CA MET A 36 4.10 12.54 7.09
C MET A 36 4.36 11.74 5.81
N MET A 37 4.02 10.47 5.79
CA MET A 37 4.19 9.61 4.61
C MET A 37 3.24 10.01 3.49
N CYS A 38 2.02 10.43 3.81
CA CYS A 38 1.10 10.99 2.81
C CYS A 38 1.74 12.19 2.10
N ASN A 39 2.32 13.11 2.87
CA ASN A 39 2.97 14.29 2.31
C ASN A 39 4.18 13.92 1.45
N TYR A 40 4.96 12.95 1.89
CA TYR A 40 6.10 12.44 1.12
C TYR A 40 5.66 11.86 -0.22
N VAL A 41 4.63 11.01 -0.21
CA VAL A 41 4.11 10.39 -1.43
C VAL A 41 3.56 11.44 -2.40
N PHE A 42 2.83 12.41 -1.88
CA PHE A 42 2.29 13.49 -2.71
C PHE A 42 3.40 14.31 -3.37
N LYS A 43 4.44 14.64 -2.60
CA LYS A 43 5.60 15.36 -3.11
C LYS A 43 6.35 14.53 -4.15
N GLU A 44 6.52 13.25 -3.91
CA GLU A 44 7.19 12.34 -4.86
C GLU A 44 6.42 12.27 -6.17
N ALA A 45 5.10 12.23 -6.14
CA ALA A 45 4.28 12.28 -7.35
C ALA A 45 4.54 13.55 -8.14
N SER A 46 4.60 14.69 -7.46
CA SER A 46 4.92 15.97 -8.09
C SER A 46 6.31 15.93 -8.73
N ASN A 47 7.30 15.35 -8.05
CA ASN A 47 8.65 15.20 -8.59
C ASN A 47 8.69 14.29 -9.82
N MET A 48 7.79 13.33 -9.91
CA MET A 48 7.65 12.44 -11.07
C MET A 48 6.83 13.07 -12.20
N GLY A 49 6.28 14.26 -11.99
CA GLY A 49 5.41 14.91 -12.97
C GLY A 49 4.04 14.26 -13.10
N LEU A 50 3.59 13.56 -12.08
CA LEU A 50 2.31 12.84 -12.08
C LEU A 50 1.33 13.50 -11.12
N GLU A 51 0.05 13.49 -11.50
CA GLU A 51 -1.03 14.01 -10.68
C GLU A 51 -1.76 12.86 -9.99
N ILE A 52 -1.87 12.96 -8.66
CA ILE A 52 -2.65 12.03 -7.84
C ILE A 52 -3.45 12.83 -6.84
N PRO A 53 -4.58 12.31 -6.35
CA PRO A 53 -5.25 12.90 -5.20
C PRO A 53 -4.32 12.84 -3.97
N MET A 54 -4.49 13.78 -3.04
CA MET A 54 -3.74 13.75 -1.79
C MET A 54 -3.95 12.42 -1.09
N PRO A 55 -2.90 11.65 -0.79
CA PRO A 55 -3.04 10.41 -0.05
C PRO A 55 -3.68 10.61 1.32
N ILE A 56 -4.36 9.59 1.81
CA ILE A 56 -5.01 9.60 3.11
C ILE A 56 -4.28 8.68 4.08
N THR A 57 -4.47 8.92 5.37
CA THR A 57 -3.92 8.02 6.38
C THR A 57 -4.77 6.76 6.51
N PHE A 58 -4.17 5.69 7.00
CA PHE A 58 -4.90 4.46 7.33
C PHE A 58 -6.03 4.74 8.33
N SER A 59 -5.77 5.61 9.30
CA SER A 59 -6.78 6.04 10.27
C SER A 59 -7.99 6.68 9.59
N ASP A 60 -7.76 7.58 8.64
CA ASP A 60 -8.84 8.20 7.87
C ASP A 60 -9.59 7.18 7.02
N PHE A 61 -8.87 6.22 6.45
CA PHE A 61 -9.49 5.14 5.67
C PHE A 61 -10.44 4.32 6.54
N VAL A 62 -9.99 3.88 7.71
CA VAL A 62 -10.80 3.08 8.64
C VAL A 62 -12.03 3.86 9.12
N ALA A 63 -11.87 5.16 9.37
CA ALA A 63 -12.96 6.02 9.82
C ALA A 63 -13.89 6.47 8.68
N GLY A 64 -13.58 6.14 7.43
CA GLY A 64 -14.34 6.59 6.28
C GLY A 64 -14.24 8.08 6.01
N LYS A 65 -13.18 8.73 6.49
CA LYS A 65 -12.95 10.17 6.37
C LYS A 65 -12.08 10.48 5.17
N PHE A 66 -12.66 10.45 3.99
CA PHE A 66 -11.93 10.78 2.78
C PHE A 66 -12.85 11.44 1.76
N TYR A 67 -12.21 12.19 0.88
CA TYR A 67 -12.86 12.87 -0.23
C TYR A 67 -11.93 12.79 -1.45
N PRO A 68 -12.45 12.50 -2.67
CA PRO A 68 -13.87 12.23 -2.96
C PRO A 68 -14.32 10.86 -2.44
N ARG A 69 -15.65 10.69 -2.30
CA ARG A 69 -16.24 9.45 -1.75
C ARG A 69 -16.41 8.35 -2.81
N ASN A 70 -16.35 8.69 -4.08
CA ASN A 70 -16.55 7.76 -5.19
C ASN A 70 -15.25 7.04 -5.59
N VAL A 71 -14.54 6.51 -4.61
CA VAL A 71 -13.29 5.78 -4.83
C VAL A 71 -13.60 4.31 -5.13
N ASN A 72 -13.06 3.81 -6.22
CA ASN A 72 -13.21 2.41 -6.61
C ASN A 72 -12.04 1.54 -6.14
N ASN A 73 -10.84 2.12 -6.09
CA ASN A 73 -9.64 1.38 -5.76
C ASN A 73 -8.82 2.13 -4.72
N PHE A 74 -8.38 1.39 -3.70
CA PHE A 74 -7.44 1.89 -2.70
C PHE A 74 -6.11 1.18 -2.88
N TYR A 75 -5.03 1.94 -2.91
CA TYR A 75 -3.67 1.44 -3.03
C TYR A 75 -2.96 1.68 -1.71
N PHE A 76 -2.66 0.61 -0.98
CA PHE A 76 -2.02 0.72 0.34
C PHE A 76 -0.51 0.66 0.21
N ASP A 77 0.16 1.71 0.67
CA ASP A 77 1.60 1.74 0.81
C ASP A 77 1.93 1.36 2.25
N GLU A 78 2.80 0.38 2.43
CA GLU A 78 3.24 -0.09 3.76
C GLU A 78 2.07 -0.54 4.64
N LEU A 79 1.31 -1.53 4.17
CA LEU A 79 0.14 -2.04 4.90
C LEU A 79 0.51 -2.53 6.30
N GLN A 80 1.62 -3.24 6.46
CA GLN A 80 2.07 -3.74 7.77
C GLN A 80 2.32 -2.59 8.74
N MET A 81 3.02 -1.55 8.28
CA MET A 81 3.27 -0.36 9.11
C MET A 81 1.97 0.34 9.48
N SER A 82 1.00 0.41 8.58
CA SER A 82 -0.31 0.98 8.88
C SER A 82 -1.00 0.28 10.04
N LEU A 83 -0.98 -1.05 10.03
CA LEU A 83 -1.57 -1.85 11.10
C LEU A 83 -0.82 -1.65 12.42
N GLU A 84 0.49 -1.61 12.39
CA GLU A 84 1.32 -1.41 13.58
C GLU A 84 1.14 -0.01 14.18
N VAL A 85 1.03 1.02 13.35
CA VAL A 85 0.76 2.39 13.81
C VAL A 85 -0.59 2.45 14.52
N MET A 86 -1.62 1.82 13.98
CA MET A 86 -2.94 1.78 14.61
C MET A 86 -2.94 0.99 15.93
N ALA A 87 -2.02 0.06 16.08
CA ALA A 87 -1.83 -0.72 17.31
C ALA A 87 -0.81 -0.07 18.26
N ASN A 88 -0.55 1.23 18.11
CA ASN A 88 0.39 1.99 18.96
C ASN A 88 1.83 1.45 18.90
N GLY A 89 2.26 0.99 17.75
CA GLY A 89 3.63 0.53 17.53
C GLY A 89 3.88 -0.92 17.94
N ILE A 90 2.85 -1.69 18.24
CA ILE A 90 3.02 -3.11 18.58
C ILE A 90 3.36 -3.90 17.29
N PRO A 91 4.51 -4.58 17.26
CA PRO A 91 4.89 -5.33 16.06
C PRO A 91 3.97 -6.52 15.79
N ILE A 92 3.77 -6.79 14.51
CA ILE A 92 3.04 -7.99 14.08
C ILE A 92 4.05 -9.09 13.81
N ASP A 93 3.89 -10.23 14.51
CA ASP A 93 4.76 -11.38 14.31
C ASP A 93 4.35 -12.16 13.06
N THR A 94 3.08 -12.52 12.97
CA THR A 94 2.61 -13.42 11.91
C THR A 94 1.24 -12.98 11.42
N ALA A 95 1.04 -13.02 10.11
CA ALA A 95 -0.26 -12.75 9.51
C ALA A 95 -0.53 -13.75 8.39
N ILE A 96 -1.80 -14.13 8.24
CA ILE A 96 -2.25 -14.98 7.14
C ILE A 96 -3.17 -14.16 6.26
N ILE A 97 -2.89 -14.15 4.97
CA ILE A 97 -3.70 -13.46 3.98
C ILE A 97 -4.27 -14.49 3.02
N GLY A 98 -5.60 -14.48 2.88
CA GLY A 98 -6.26 -15.38 1.94
C GLY A 98 -6.26 -14.79 0.53
N PHE A 99 -6.02 -15.65 -0.44
CA PHE A 99 -6.16 -15.31 -1.85
C PHE A 99 -7.20 -16.19 -2.50
N ASN A 100 -7.86 -15.66 -3.54
CA ASN A 100 -8.62 -16.46 -4.47
C ASN A 100 -7.86 -16.54 -5.80
N GLU A 101 -8.43 -17.25 -6.79
CA GLU A 101 -7.78 -17.44 -8.09
C GLU A 101 -7.59 -16.14 -8.88
N ASP A 102 -8.35 -15.08 -8.55
CA ASP A 102 -8.25 -13.78 -9.22
C ASP A 102 -7.21 -12.86 -8.57
N SER A 103 -6.61 -13.29 -7.46
CA SER A 103 -5.60 -12.51 -6.74
C SER A 103 -4.21 -12.76 -7.32
N ASN A 104 -3.38 -11.73 -7.30
CA ASN A 104 -2.01 -11.79 -7.81
C ASN A 104 -1.01 -11.48 -6.69
N LEU A 105 0.05 -12.26 -6.64
CA LEU A 105 1.18 -12.02 -5.74
C LEU A 105 2.42 -11.71 -6.57
N TYR A 106 3.01 -10.55 -6.28
CA TYR A 106 4.27 -10.11 -6.90
C TYR A 106 5.34 -10.03 -5.83
N ALA A 107 6.42 -10.78 -6.01
CA ALA A 107 7.55 -10.78 -5.09
C ALA A 107 8.77 -10.17 -5.78
N VAL A 108 9.35 -9.13 -5.18
CA VAL A 108 10.47 -8.37 -5.74
C VAL A 108 11.54 -8.21 -4.67
N GLY A 109 12.80 -8.46 -5.03
CA GLY A 109 13.93 -8.31 -4.13
C GLY A 109 14.48 -9.64 -3.63
N ASN A 110 15.68 -9.59 -3.07
CA ASN A 110 16.40 -10.79 -2.65
C ASN A 110 15.84 -11.45 -1.39
N SER A 111 15.35 -10.66 -0.45
CA SER A 111 14.79 -11.21 0.79
C SER A 111 13.53 -12.01 0.55
N VAL A 112 12.78 -11.67 -0.50
CA VAL A 112 11.50 -12.33 -0.81
C VAL A 112 11.73 -13.68 -1.51
N ASN A 113 12.92 -13.93 -2.02
CA ASN A 113 13.27 -15.19 -2.66
C ASN A 113 13.61 -16.31 -1.65
N ARG A 114 13.66 -15.98 -0.37
CA ARG A 114 13.84 -16.97 0.70
C ARG A 114 12.51 -17.63 0.99
N LYS A 115 12.20 -18.63 0.20
CA LYS A 115 10.96 -19.37 0.40
C LYS A 115 11.22 -20.56 1.29
N GLU A 116 10.54 -20.58 2.42
CA GLU A 116 10.43 -21.76 3.25
C GLU A 116 9.04 -22.33 3.05
N THR A 117 8.99 -23.62 2.79
CA THR A 117 7.71 -24.32 2.66
C THR A 117 7.20 -24.65 4.05
N LEU A 118 6.02 -24.14 4.41
CA LEU A 118 5.38 -24.44 5.68
C LEU A 118 4.64 -25.78 5.65
N TYR A 119 4.20 -26.18 4.46
CA TYR A 119 3.46 -27.42 4.25
C TYR A 119 4.10 -28.18 3.10
N ASP A 120 4.38 -29.42 3.31
CA ASP A 120 4.95 -30.32 2.30
C ASP A 120 3.88 -31.19 1.65
#